data_9604bdad420da7ef58e8742010a50cb1
#
_entry.id   9604bdad420da7ef58e8742010a50cb1
#
_cell.length_a   1.000
_cell.length_b   1.000
_cell.length_c   1.000
_cell.angle_alpha   90.00
_cell.angle_beta   90.00
_cell.angle_gamma   90.00
#
_symmetry.space_group_name_H-M   'P 1'
#
loop_
_entity.id
_entity.type
_entity.pdbx_description
1 polymer ?
#
loop_
_entity_poly.entity_id
_entity_poly.type
_entity_poly.pdbx_seq_one_letter_code
_entity_poly.pdbx_strand_id
1 'polypeptide(L)'
;MLSCCFGTCGLFATEHTIADPSVRHEFLQWKSAWQDLPEHPQVSRKYSQAFRPQNNPERRLLGMCHHLHRVANEGLLKQWLLAFLDLSQYVDEKVLYRQTLTEIAILFSTPDWEVWQQHLVLEKSKHIFSSQLVGNDLQIKLWANAVLLFFLVYARHKNEPELEKLLYRLFMILPAEASNSKTRFMEKRLWFSEFPKSGKLKLNTFGNHQGLIQMQHDFCRNFHQGCVSYELPGILAG
;
A
#
# COMPACT_ATOMS: atom_id res chain seq x y z
N MET A 1 2.03 21.69 -1.52
CA MET A 1 2.41 20.26 -1.43
C MET A 1 2.69 19.63 -2.80
N LEU A 2 1.74 19.62 -3.75
CA LEU A 2 1.94 19.11 -5.12
C LEU A 2 3.18 19.72 -5.78
N SER A 3 3.32 21.05 -5.72
CA SER A 3 4.47 21.78 -6.26
C SER A 3 5.81 21.24 -5.72
N CYS A 4 5.88 21.02 -4.39
CA CYS A 4 7.10 20.47 -3.77
C CYS A 4 7.39 19.04 -4.26
N CYS A 5 6.38 18.18 -4.31
CA CYS A 5 6.57 16.80 -4.72
C CYS A 5 6.98 16.68 -6.18
N PHE A 6 6.32 17.42 -7.07
CA PHE A 6 6.63 17.43 -8.51
C PHE A 6 8.01 18.03 -8.77
N GLY A 7 8.33 19.14 -8.09
CA GLY A 7 9.64 19.80 -8.24
C GLY A 7 10.78 18.93 -7.72
N THR A 8 10.66 18.38 -6.50
CA THR A 8 11.66 17.49 -5.91
C THR A 8 11.92 16.27 -6.79
N CYS A 9 10.87 15.71 -7.42
CA CYS A 9 11.01 14.58 -8.34
C CYS A 9 11.48 14.96 -9.76
N GLY A 10 11.72 16.25 -10.04
CA GLY A 10 12.19 16.71 -11.35
C GLY A 10 11.14 16.66 -12.46
N LEU A 11 9.85 16.53 -12.12
CA LEU A 11 8.77 16.37 -13.09
C LEU A 11 8.42 17.65 -13.84
N PHE A 12 8.92 18.82 -13.42
CA PHE A 12 8.71 20.09 -14.13
C PHE A 12 9.55 20.25 -15.40
N ALA A 13 10.46 19.32 -15.67
CA ALA A 13 11.26 19.35 -16.91
C ALA A 13 10.43 19.02 -18.17
N THR A 14 9.26 18.43 -18.03
CA THR A 14 8.42 17.92 -19.13
C THR A 14 7.35 18.89 -19.61
N GLU A 15 7.37 20.14 -19.15
CA GLU A 15 6.37 21.18 -19.45
C GLU A 15 6.02 21.32 -20.94
N HIS A 16 7.03 21.26 -21.79
CA HIS A 16 6.88 21.46 -23.24
C HIS A 16 6.17 20.29 -23.94
N THR A 17 6.02 19.16 -23.28
CA THR A 17 5.37 17.97 -23.83
C THR A 17 3.88 17.90 -23.51
N ILE A 18 3.36 18.80 -22.64
CA ILE A 18 1.95 18.82 -22.24
C ILE A 18 1.11 19.49 -23.31
N ALA A 19 0.31 18.68 -24.01
CA ALA A 19 -0.50 19.16 -25.13
C ALA A 19 -1.84 19.78 -24.70
N ASP A 20 -2.43 19.33 -23.57
CA ASP A 20 -3.73 19.83 -23.08
C ASP A 20 -3.55 21.19 -22.39
N PRO A 21 -4.22 22.27 -22.88
CA PRO A 21 -4.05 23.62 -22.32
C PRO A 21 -4.48 23.76 -20.86
N SER A 22 -5.52 23.03 -20.43
CA SER A 22 -6.02 23.09 -19.05
C SER A 22 -5.03 22.45 -18.08
N VAL A 23 -4.51 21.28 -18.45
CA VAL A 23 -3.48 20.57 -17.70
C VAL A 23 -2.22 21.41 -17.63
N ARG A 24 -1.81 22.00 -18.76
CA ARG A 24 -0.63 22.86 -18.83
C ARG A 24 -0.76 24.10 -17.93
N HIS A 25 -1.94 24.70 -17.87
CA HIS A 25 -2.19 25.84 -17.00
C HIS A 25 -1.99 25.48 -15.52
N GLU A 26 -2.61 24.40 -15.02
CA GLU A 26 -2.41 23.94 -13.65
C GLU A 26 -0.95 23.58 -13.37
N PHE A 27 -0.30 22.89 -14.30
CA PHE A 27 1.11 22.51 -14.18
C PHE A 27 2.02 23.72 -14.04
N LEU A 28 1.77 24.79 -14.80
CA LEU A 28 2.51 26.06 -14.70
C LEU A 28 2.30 26.74 -13.34
N GLN A 29 1.09 26.68 -12.80
CA GLN A 29 0.83 27.21 -11.44
C GLN A 29 1.63 26.43 -10.38
N TRP A 30 1.69 25.09 -10.48
CA TRP A 30 2.50 24.30 -9.56
C TRP A 30 3.99 24.56 -9.71
N LYS A 31 4.45 24.78 -10.95
CA LYS A 31 5.85 25.12 -11.23
C LYS A 31 6.23 26.48 -10.66
N SER A 32 5.40 27.49 -10.85
CA SER A 32 5.60 28.82 -10.26
C SER A 32 5.68 28.73 -8.74
N ALA A 33 4.71 28.07 -8.10
CA ALA A 33 4.70 27.87 -6.65
C ALA A 33 5.93 27.08 -6.14
N TRP A 34 6.52 26.21 -6.96
CA TRP A 34 7.77 25.54 -6.63
C TRP A 34 8.97 26.52 -6.70
N GLN A 35 9.01 27.36 -7.72
CA GLN A 35 10.10 28.32 -7.90
C GLN A 35 10.14 29.40 -6.80
N ASP A 36 8.98 29.69 -6.17
CA ASP A 36 8.87 30.65 -5.07
C ASP A 36 9.35 30.09 -3.72
N LEU A 37 9.71 28.79 -3.64
CA LEU A 37 10.21 28.20 -2.41
C LEU A 37 11.67 28.59 -2.15
N PRO A 38 12.05 28.80 -0.87
CA PRO A 38 13.41 29.22 -0.52
C PRO A 38 14.47 28.15 -0.77
N GLU A 39 14.07 26.89 -0.79
CA GLU A 39 14.95 25.74 -1.04
C GLU A 39 14.34 24.82 -2.08
N HIS A 40 15.15 24.32 -2.99
CA HIS A 40 14.77 23.44 -4.08
C HIS A 40 15.50 22.09 -3.98
N PRO A 41 15.15 21.21 -3.04
CA PRO A 41 15.76 19.90 -2.97
C PRO A 41 15.41 19.11 -4.24
N GLN A 42 16.42 18.69 -4.99
CA GLN A 42 16.23 17.86 -6.17
C GLN A 42 16.71 16.45 -5.90
N VAL A 43 15.85 15.48 -6.16
CA VAL A 43 16.24 14.07 -6.19
C VAL A 43 16.50 13.70 -7.64
N SER A 44 17.77 13.61 -8.02
CA SER A 44 18.17 13.12 -9.34
C SER A 44 17.82 11.63 -9.42
N ARG A 45 16.62 11.30 -9.90
CA ARG A 45 16.25 9.92 -10.22
C ARG A 45 15.97 9.83 -11.71
N LYS A 46 16.73 8.97 -12.38
CA LYS A 46 16.39 8.53 -13.74
C LYS A 46 15.22 7.55 -13.60
N TYR A 47 14.02 8.00 -13.94
CA TYR A 47 12.87 7.10 -14.02
C TYR A 47 13.06 6.18 -15.23
N SER A 48 13.05 4.88 -15.02
CA SER A 48 13.02 3.93 -16.14
C SER A 48 11.68 4.05 -16.85
N GLN A 49 11.69 4.15 -18.18
CA GLN A 49 10.48 4.29 -19.00
C GLN A 49 9.60 3.03 -19.04
N ALA A 50 9.97 1.96 -18.36
CA ALA A 50 9.32 0.66 -18.37
C ALA A 50 8.21 0.49 -17.31
N PHE A 51 7.48 1.55 -16.97
CA PHE A 51 6.34 1.43 -16.05
C PHE A 51 5.08 0.98 -16.80
N ARG A 52 4.34 0.05 -16.19
CA ARG A 52 2.96 -0.22 -16.63
C ARG A 52 2.16 1.08 -16.55
N PRO A 53 1.34 1.44 -17.55
CA PRO A 53 0.64 2.73 -17.61
C PRO A 53 -0.10 3.11 -16.33
N GLN A 54 -0.79 2.13 -15.67
CA GLN A 54 -1.52 2.36 -14.42
C GLN A 54 -0.61 2.61 -13.20
N ASN A 55 0.68 2.33 -13.30
CA ASN A 55 1.66 2.48 -12.24
C ASN A 55 2.54 3.74 -12.43
N ASN A 56 2.09 4.70 -13.21
CA ASN A 56 2.84 5.91 -13.48
C ASN A 56 3.15 6.65 -12.16
N PRO A 57 4.41 7.02 -11.93
CA PRO A 57 4.85 7.75 -10.73
C PRO A 57 4.10 9.05 -10.49
N GLU A 58 3.77 9.81 -11.55
CA GLU A 58 3.03 11.08 -11.46
C GLU A 58 1.65 10.87 -10.84
N ARG A 59 0.89 9.89 -11.33
CA ARG A 59 -0.44 9.55 -10.78
C ARG A 59 -0.36 9.13 -9.32
N ARG A 60 0.63 8.32 -8.95
CA ARG A 60 0.82 7.85 -7.57
C ARG A 60 1.20 8.99 -6.65
N LEU A 61 2.11 9.85 -7.11
CA LEU A 61 2.53 11.02 -6.36
C LEU A 61 1.35 11.96 -6.14
N LEU A 62 0.55 12.20 -7.18
CA LEU A 62 -0.65 13.00 -7.09
C LEU A 62 -1.65 12.43 -6.09
N GLY A 63 -1.94 11.12 -6.16
CA GLY A 63 -2.83 10.46 -5.21
C GLY A 63 -2.36 10.60 -3.77
N MET A 64 -1.06 10.47 -3.54
CA MET A 64 -0.44 10.63 -2.23
C MET A 64 -0.54 12.08 -1.73
N CYS A 65 -0.22 13.04 -2.58
CA CYS A 65 -0.33 14.47 -2.25
C CYS A 65 -1.77 14.86 -1.94
N HIS A 66 -2.73 14.35 -2.70
CA HIS A 66 -4.14 14.58 -2.44
C HIS A 66 -4.56 14.00 -1.10
N HIS A 67 -4.18 12.75 -0.80
CA HIS A 67 -4.44 12.13 0.48
C HIS A 67 -3.87 12.98 1.64
N LEU A 68 -2.61 13.37 1.55
CA LEU A 68 -1.97 14.23 2.56
C LEU A 68 -2.62 15.60 2.69
N HIS A 69 -3.06 16.22 1.59
CA HIS A 69 -3.76 17.50 1.64
C HIS A 69 -5.11 17.40 2.37
N ARG A 70 -5.89 16.35 2.07
CA ARG A 70 -7.18 16.11 2.72
C ARG A 70 -7.04 15.96 4.23
N VAL A 71 -6.01 15.27 4.68
CA VAL A 71 -5.77 15.00 6.10
C VAL A 71 -4.97 16.11 6.81
N ALA A 72 -4.46 17.11 6.08
CA ALA A 72 -3.60 18.16 6.64
C ALA A 72 -4.29 18.98 7.72
N ASN A 73 -5.59 19.29 7.56
CA ASN A 73 -6.34 20.11 8.50
C ASN A 73 -6.75 19.35 9.77
N GLU A 74 -7.06 18.08 9.66
CA GLU A 74 -7.56 17.27 10.78
C GLU A 74 -6.48 16.41 11.44
N GLY A 75 -5.38 16.22 10.73
CA GLY A 75 -4.28 15.34 11.13
C GLY A 75 -4.50 13.88 10.71
N LEU A 76 -3.54 13.35 9.97
CA LEU A 76 -3.52 11.98 9.45
C LEU A 76 -3.75 10.94 10.55
N LEU A 77 -3.05 11.07 11.66
CA LEU A 77 -3.14 10.16 12.80
C LEU A 77 -4.53 10.15 13.42
N LYS A 78 -5.16 11.31 13.53
CA LYS A 78 -6.51 11.43 14.09
C LYS A 78 -7.54 10.73 13.22
N GLN A 79 -7.49 10.91 11.90
CA GLN A 79 -8.42 10.23 10.99
C GLN A 79 -8.28 8.72 11.05
N TRP A 80 -7.07 8.21 11.09
CA TRP A 80 -6.85 6.76 11.22
C TRP A 80 -7.29 6.20 12.57
N LEU A 81 -7.06 6.93 13.66
CA LEU A 81 -7.57 6.54 14.98
C LEU A 81 -9.10 6.49 15.01
N LEU A 82 -9.78 7.46 14.40
CA LEU A 82 -11.23 7.46 14.28
C LEU A 82 -11.72 6.24 13.49
N ALA A 83 -11.09 5.91 12.36
CA ALA A 83 -11.42 4.72 11.59
C ALA A 83 -11.24 3.43 12.42
N PHE A 84 -10.21 3.31 13.24
CA PHE A 84 -10.04 2.15 14.13
C PHE A 84 -11.11 2.12 15.23
N LEU A 85 -11.51 3.27 15.74
CA LEU A 85 -12.60 3.36 16.72
C LEU A 85 -13.91 2.85 16.13
N ASP A 86 -14.23 3.26 14.91
CA ASP A 86 -15.41 2.78 14.20
C ASP A 86 -15.33 1.28 13.91
N LEU A 87 -14.16 0.79 13.47
CA LEU A 87 -13.94 -0.63 13.21
C LEU A 87 -14.01 -1.49 14.49
N SER A 88 -13.68 -0.93 15.65
CA SER A 88 -13.71 -1.67 16.94
C SER A 88 -15.10 -2.14 17.35
N GLN A 89 -16.15 -1.53 16.82
CA GLN A 89 -17.55 -1.84 17.13
C GLN A 89 -18.00 -3.19 16.50
N TYR A 90 -17.29 -3.69 15.50
CA TYR A 90 -17.68 -4.89 14.77
C TYR A 90 -17.05 -6.15 15.37
N VAL A 91 -17.90 -7.03 15.92
CA VAL A 91 -17.49 -8.31 16.50
C VAL A 91 -17.39 -9.40 15.42
N ASP A 92 -18.35 -9.44 14.49
CA ASP A 92 -18.38 -10.41 13.39
C ASP A 92 -17.26 -10.13 12.38
N GLU A 93 -16.42 -11.13 12.09
CA GLU A 93 -15.25 -10.98 11.22
C GLU A 93 -15.61 -10.65 9.76
N LYS A 94 -16.75 -11.16 9.26
CA LYS A 94 -17.16 -10.87 7.88
C LYS A 94 -17.65 -9.44 7.75
N VAL A 95 -18.33 -8.93 8.77
CA VAL A 95 -18.77 -7.53 8.82
C VAL A 95 -17.55 -6.63 8.98
N LEU A 96 -16.66 -6.95 9.92
CA LEU A 96 -15.40 -6.24 10.14
C LEU A 96 -14.57 -6.17 8.84
N TYR A 97 -14.43 -7.29 8.14
CA TYR A 97 -13.71 -7.32 6.85
C TYR A 97 -14.30 -6.35 5.82
N ARG A 98 -15.64 -6.37 5.62
CA ARG A 98 -16.29 -5.48 4.66
C ARG A 98 -16.14 -4.02 5.05
N GLN A 99 -16.33 -3.71 6.33
CA GLN A 99 -16.19 -2.34 6.82
C GLN A 99 -14.74 -1.86 6.72
N THR A 100 -13.77 -2.72 6.99
CA THR A 100 -12.35 -2.39 6.79
C THR A 100 -12.05 -2.01 5.34
N LEU A 101 -12.55 -2.76 4.36
CA LEU A 101 -12.37 -2.41 2.94
C LEU A 101 -13.05 -1.09 2.58
N THR A 102 -14.22 -0.81 3.17
CA THR A 102 -14.93 0.45 2.98
C THR A 102 -14.13 1.62 3.57
N GLU A 103 -13.62 1.49 4.80
CA GLU A 103 -12.79 2.52 5.44
C GLU A 103 -11.49 2.78 4.65
N ILE A 104 -10.82 1.73 4.19
CA ILE A 104 -9.64 1.85 3.33
C ILE A 104 -9.99 2.64 2.05
N ALA A 105 -11.10 2.32 1.41
CA ALA A 105 -11.53 3.00 0.20
C ALA A 105 -11.84 4.49 0.46
N ILE A 106 -12.50 4.81 1.58
CA ILE A 106 -12.79 6.19 1.99
C ILE A 106 -11.49 6.95 2.29
N LEU A 107 -10.60 6.37 3.08
CA LEU A 107 -9.35 7.00 3.49
C LEU A 107 -8.41 7.28 2.31
N PHE A 108 -8.38 6.40 1.33
CA PHE A 108 -7.57 6.56 0.11
C PHE A 108 -8.36 7.09 -1.08
N SER A 109 -9.62 7.53 -0.90
CA SER A 109 -10.40 8.12 -1.97
C SER A 109 -9.70 9.38 -2.49
N THR A 110 -9.77 9.55 -3.79
CA THR A 110 -9.30 10.75 -4.47
C THR A 110 -10.49 11.42 -5.12
N PRO A 111 -10.56 12.77 -5.17
CA PRO A 111 -11.67 13.44 -5.84
C PRO A 111 -11.67 13.08 -7.31
N ASP A 112 -12.83 13.19 -7.92
CA ASP A 112 -13.01 13.09 -9.35
C ASP A 112 -12.36 14.29 -10.04
N TRP A 113 -11.06 14.23 -10.21
CA TRP A 113 -10.34 15.19 -11.02
C TRP A 113 -10.42 14.76 -12.47
N GLU A 114 -11.26 15.43 -13.23
CA GLU A 114 -11.54 15.14 -14.64
C GLU A 114 -10.28 14.99 -15.49
N VAL A 115 -9.29 15.84 -15.24
CA VAL A 115 -7.98 15.78 -15.91
C VAL A 115 -7.30 14.42 -15.75
N TRP A 116 -7.29 13.87 -14.52
CA TRP A 116 -6.60 12.61 -14.23
C TRP A 116 -7.42 11.37 -14.54
N GLN A 117 -8.72 11.53 -14.78
CA GLN A 117 -9.54 10.48 -15.39
C GLN A 117 -9.20 10.31 -16.88
N GLN A 118 -8.72 11.38 -17.52
CA GLN A 118 -8.43 11.41 -18.95
C GLN A 118 -6.94 11.26 -19.28
N HIS A 119 -6.02 11.42 -18.31
CA HIS A 119 -4.58 11.36 -18.53
C HIS A 119 -3.89 10.33 -17.63
N LEU A 120 -3.16 9.40 -18.25
CA LEU A 120 -2.24 8.50 -17.53
C LEU A 120 -0.91 9.19 -17.23
N VAL A 121 -0.49 10.01 -18.15
CA VAL A 121 0.73 10.82 -18.13
C VAL A 121 0.34 12.17 -18.71
N LEU A 122 0.87 13.25 -18.15
CA LEU A 122 0.58 14.61 -18.63
C LEU A 122 0.91 14.81 -20.10
N GLU A 123 1.88 14.06 -20.62
CA GLU A 123 2.40 14.16 -22.00
C GLU A 123 1.54 13.45 -23.05
N LYS A 124 0.67 12.53 -22.67
CA LYS A 124 -0.06 11.66 -23.61
C LYS A 124 -1.49 12.10 -23.83
N SER A 125 -2.01 11.75 -25.02
CA SER A 125 -3.40 11.99 -25.42
C SER A 125 -4.41 11.39 -24.43
N LYS A 126 -5.59 12.00 -24.41
CA LYS A 126 -6.74 11.61 -23.59
C LYS A 126 -7.16 10.16 -23.84
N HIS A 127 -7.27 9.41 -22.76
CA HIS A 127 -7.91 8.10 -22.76
C HIS A 127 -8.77 7.99 -21.49
N ILE A 128 -9.88 7.28 -21.56
CA ILE A 128 -10.75 7.05 -20.40
C ILE A 128 -10.07 6.02 -19.49
N PHE A 129 -9.71 6.43 -18.28
CA PHE A 129 -9.14 5.56 -17.26
C PHE A 129 -9.99 5.56 -16.00
N SER A 130 -9.70 4.62 -15.09
CA SER A 130 -10.25 4.65 -13.74
C SER A 130 -9.85 5.97 -13.05
N SER A 131 -10.81 6.62 -12.41
CA SER A 131 -10.59 7.81 -11.58
C SER A 131 -9.67 7.57 -10.39
N GLN A 132 -9.52 6.31 -9.97
CA GLN A 132 -8.68 5.96 -8.83
C GLN A 132 -7.20 6.18 -9.13
N LEU A 133 -6.59 7.15 -8.43
CA LEU A 133 -5.14 7.39 -8.49
C LEU A 133 -4.34 6.31 -7.74
N VAL A 134 -4.96 5.70 -6.72
CA VAL A 134 -4.40 4.58 -5.96
C VAL A 134 -5.37 3.41 -6.08
N GLY A 135 -4.98 2.37 -6.81
CA GLY A 135 -5.82 1.17 -7.00
C GLY A 135 -6.02 0.39 -5.70
N ASN A 136 -7.13 -0.35 -5.58
CA ASN A 136 -7.55 -1.07 -4.37
C ASN A 136 -6.46 -1.98 -3.78
N ASP A 137 -5.76 -2.73 -4.62
CA ASP A 137 -4.66 -3.61 -4.16
C ASP A 137 -3.54 -2.81 -3.47
N LEU A 138 -3.20 -1.63 -4.00
CA LEU A 138 -2.19 -0.79 -3.40
C LEU A 138 -2.68 -0.13 -2.12
N GLN A 139 -3.95 0.25 -2.05
CA GLN A 139 -4.56 0.78 -0.83
C GLN A 139 -4.48 -0.24 0.31
N ILE A 140 -4.89 -1.50 0.05
CA ILE A 140 -4.80 -2.58 1.04
C ILE A 140 -3.35 -2.83 1.48
N LYS A 141 -2.40 -2.82 0.54
CA LYS A 141 -0.98 -2.98 0.85
C LYS A 141 -0.42 -1.85 1.72
N LEU A 142 -0.76 -0.61 1.40
CA LEU A 142 -0.36 0.54 2.20
C LEU A 142 -0.97 0.47 3.61
N TRP A 143 -2.25 0.10 3.71
CA TRP A 143 -2.92 -0.10 4.98
C TRP A 143 -2.23 -1.18 5.81
N ALA A 144 -2.01 -2.36 5.24
CA ALA A 144 -1.41 -3.49 5.96
C ALA A 144 0.07 -3.26 6.34
N ASN A 145 0.89 -2.76 5.40
CA ASN A 145 2.34 -2.67 5.58
C ASN A 145 2.82 -1.36 6.23
N ALA A 146 2.00 -0.33 6.24
CA ALA A 146 2.39 0.95 6.83
C ALA A 146 1.46 1.33 7.99
N VAL A 147 0.15 1.43 7.74
CA VAL A 147 -0.79 1.97 8.72
C VAL A 147 -0.95 1.03 9.91
N LEU A 148 -1.28 -0.25 9.68
CA LEU A 148 -1.48 -1.21 10.78
C LEU A 148 -0.20 -1.39 11.59
N LEU A 149 0.96 -1.49 10.96
CA LEU A 149 2.23 -1.68 11.66
C LEU A 149 2.61 -0.44 12.50
N PHE A 150 2.40 0.76 11.94
CA PHE A 150 2.62 2.00 12.68
C PHE A 150 1.74 2.05 13.94
N PHE A 151 0.44 1.78 13.79
CA PHE A 151 -0.48 1.82 14.92
C PHE A 151 -0.29 0.67 15.90
N LEU A 152 0.24 -0.47 15.47
CA LEU A 152 0.63 -1.55 16.38
C LEU A 152 1.76 -1.08 17.33
N VAL A 153 2.76 -0.40 16.79
CA VAL A 153 3.84 0.20 17.61
C VAL A 153 3.26 1.30 18.50
N TYR A 154 2.38 2.13 17.99
CA TYR A 154 1.70 3.18 18.75
C TYR A 154 0.89 2.60 19.92
N ALA A 155 0.05 1.58 19.67
CA ALA A 155 -0.78 0.94 20.69
C ALA A 155 0.08 0.34 21.83
N ARG A 156 1.17 -0.33 21.48
CA ARG A 156 2.13 -0.85 22.46
C ARG A 156 2.80 0.25 23.27
N HIS A 157 3.24 1.32 22.61
CA HIS A 157 3.88 2.45 23.27
C HIS A 157 2.91 3.18 24.22
N LYS A 158 1.64 3.26 23.88
CA LYS A 158 0.58 3.88 24.68
C LYS A 158 -0.09 2.95 25.66
N ASN A 159 0.25 1.66 25.69
CA ASN A 159 -0.39 0.63 26.50
C ASN A 159 -1.90 0.52 26.24
N GLU A 160 -2.29 0.47 24.96
CA GLU A 160 -3.68 0.33 24.51
C GLU A 160 -3.97 -1.09 24.00
N PRO A 161 -4.22 -2.07 24.89
CA PRO A 161 -4.32 -3.49 24.51
C PRO A 161 -5.53 -3.79 23.61
N GLU A 162 -6.63 -3.05 23.74
CA GLU A 162 -7.81 -3.26 22.88
C GLU A 162 -7.56 -2.81 21.44
N LEU A 163 -6.83 -1.70 21.26
CA LEU A 163 -6.39 -1.28 19.94
C LEU A 163 -5.41 -2.31 19.35
N GLU A 164 -4.46 -2.80 20.15
CA GLU A 164 -3.51 -3.83 19.71
C GLU A 164 -4.24 -5.09 19.22
N LYS A 165 -5.21 -5.60 19.97
CA LYS A 165 -6.03 -6.76 19.57
C LYS A 165 -6.80 -6.51 18.27
N LEU A 166 -7.41 -5.33 18.12
CA LEU A 166 -8.11 -4.94 16.90
C LEU A 166 -7.17 -4.97 15.70
N LEU A 167 -5.99 -4.36 15.82
CA LEU A 167 -5.00 -4.30 14.75
C LEU A 167 -4.53 -5.68 14.30
N TYR A 168 -4.31 -6.61 15.22
CA TYR A 168 -4.03 -8.01 14.89
C TYR A 168 -5.20 -8.68 14.16
N ARG A 169 -6.43 -8.46 14.60
CA ARG A 169 -7.61 -8.99 13.91
C ARG A 169 -7.69 -8.46 12.49
N LEU A 170 -7.52 -7.15 12.30
CA LEU A 170 -7.52 -6.51 10.99
C LEU A 170 -6.44 -7.09 10.08
N PHE A 171 -5.22 -7.27 10.60
CA PHE A 171 -4.11 -7.86 9.85
C PHE A 171 -4.41 -9.30 9.39
N MET A 172 -5.10 -10.08 10.21
CA MET A 172 -5.43 -11.47 9.92
C MET A 172 -6.61 -11.66 8.97
N ILE A 173 -7.54 -10.70 8.88
CA ILE A 173 -8.70 -10.78 7.98
C ILE A 173 -8.46 -10.17 6.60
N LEU A 174 -7.44 -9.33 6.42
CA LEU A 174 -7.13 -8.73 5.12
C LEU A 174 -6.80 -9.80 4.07
N PRO A 175 -7.18 -9.57 2.79
CA PRO A 175 -6.92 -10.52 1.73
C PRO A 175 -5.42 -10.63 1.46
N ALA A 176 -4.98 -11.84 1.14
CA ALA A 176 -3.59 -12.10 0.78
C ALA A 176 -3.16 -11.26 -0.43
N GLU A 177 -1.91 -10.85 -0.44
CA GLU A 177 -1.29 -10.33 -1.64
C GLU A 177 -1.16 -11.42 -2.73
N ALA A 178 -0.95 -10.99 -3.97
CA ALA A 178 -0.61 -11.94 -5.03
C ALA A 178 0.62 -12.76 -4.63
N SER A 179 0.52 -14.09 -4.75
CA SER A 179 1.58 -15.03 -4.37
C SER A 179 2.90 -14.68 -5.08
N ASN A 180 3.96 -14.55 -4.31
CA ASN A 180 5.32 -14.37 -4.81
C ASN A 180 6.09 -15.70 -4.80
N SER A 181 7.34 -15.70 -5.25
CA SER A 181 8.17 -16.90 -5.29
C SER A 181 8.39 -17.53 -3.91
N LYS A 182 8.51 -16.71 -2.86
CA LYS A 182 8.74 -17.18 -1.47
C LYS A 182 7.49 -17.84 -0.88
N THR A 183 6.32 -17.19 -1.01
CA THR A 183 5.06 -17.77 -0.54
C THR A 183 4.74 -19.08 -1.25
N ARG A 184 4.83 -19.11 -2.59
CA ARG A 184 4.62 -20.34 -3.39
C ARG A 184 5.58 -21.46 -3.01
N PHE A 185 6.83 -21.11 -2.71
CA PHE A 185 7.82 -22.08 -2.27
C PHE A 185 7.43 -22.68 -0.92
N MET A 186 7.09 -21.84 0.07
CA MET A 186 6.68 -22.30 1.40
C MET A 186 5.38 -23.10 1.37
N GLU A 187 4.39 -22.66 0.61
CA GLU A 187 3.16 -23.42 0.37
C GLU A 187 3.48 -24.84 -0.12
N LYS A 188 4.30 -24.97 -1.15
CA LYS A 188 4.71 -26.29 -1.66
C LYS A 188 5.41 -27.12 -0.60
N ARG A 189 6.28 -26.53 0.21
CA ARG A 189 7.02 -27.25 1.26
C ARG A 189 6.14 -27.72 2.40
N LEU A 190 5.21 -26.88 2.89
CA LEU A 190 4.26 -27.23 3.94
C LEU A 190 3.29 -28.35 3.50
N TRP A 191 2.99 -28.43 2.20
CA TRP A 191 2.11 -29.47 1.67
C TRP A 191 2.82 -30.79 1.40
N PHE A 192 4.13 -30.83 1.21
CA PHE A 192 4.90 -32.05 0.99
C PHE A 192 5.33 -32.78 2.28
N SER A 193 5.33 -32.10 3.42
CA SER A 193 5.51 -32.75 4.71
C SER A 193 4.16 -33.28 5.15
N GLU A 194 4.00 -34.56 5.24
CA GLU A 194 2.97 -35.48 5.76
C GLU A 194 1.80 -34.93 6.61
N PHE A 195 1.38 -33.69 6.41
CA PHE A 195 0.16 -33.16 7.04
C PHE A 195 -1.05 -33.91 6.49
N PRO A 196 -1.93 -34.39 7.36
CA PRO A 196 -3.09 -35.16 6.94
C PRO A 196 -3.92 -34.37 5.95
N LYS A 197 -4.29 -35.01 4.85
CA LYS A 197 -5.09 -34.46 3.73
C LYS A 197 -6.46 -33.88 4.13
N SER A 198 -6.78 -33.83 5.41
CA SER A 198 -8.08 -33.51 5.97
C SER A 198 -8.43 -32.03 6.11
N GLY A 199 -7.54 -31.13 5.76
CA GLY A 199 -7.88 -29.70 5.78
C GLY A 199 -6.91 -28.89 4.95
N LYS A 200 -7.28 -28.50 3.73
CA LYS A 200 -6.55 -27.47 3.00
C LYS A 200 -6.52 -26.22 3.86
N LEU A 201 -5.40 -25.96 4.51
CA LEU A 201 -5.15 -24.69 5.18
C LEU A 201 -5.35 -23.59 4.13
N LYS A 202 -6.37 -22.77 4.29
CA LYS A 202 -6.61 -21.65 3.39
C LYS A 202 -5.66 -20.53 3.76
N LEU A 203 -4.51 -20.49 3.11
CA LEU A 203 -3.50 -19.42 3.26
C LEU A 203 -3.87 -18.22 2.39
N ASN A 204 -5.06 -17.67 2.58
CA ASN A 204 -5.64 -16.63 1.73
C ASN A 204 -5.73 -15.26 2.42
N THR A 205 -5.11 -15.11 3.58
CA THR A 205 -5.04 -13.83 4.28
C THR A 205 -3.65 -13.21 4.21
N PHE A 206 -3.60 -11.89 4.39
CA PHE A 206 -2.35 -11.14 4.43
C PHE A 206 -1.42 -11.66 5.53
N GLY A 207 -1.95 -11.88 6.73
CA GLY A 207 -1.20 -12.43 7.86
C GLY A 207 -0.60 -13.79 7.56
N ASN A 208 -1.34 -14.69 6.90
CA ASN A 208 -0.82 -15.99 6.49
C ASN A 208 0.36 -15.86 5.52
N HIS A 209 0.26 -14.98 4.51
CA HIS A 209 1.36 -14.76 3.56
C HIS A 209 2.60 -14.16 4.24
N GLN A 210 2.42 -13.23 5.17
CA GLN A 210 3.55 -12.68 5.95
C GLN A 210 4.19 -13.75 6.84
N GLY A 211 3.39 -14.60 7.46
CA GLY A 211 3.88 -15.78 8.22
C GLY A 211 4.72 -16.71 7.36
N LEU A 212 4.27 -17.04 6.12
CA LEU A 212 5.05 -17.85 5.18
C LEU A 212 6.38 -17.20 4.78
N ILE A 213 6.38 -15.88 4.56
CA ILE A 213 7.60 -15.13 4.26
C ILE A 213 8.57 -15.16 5.44
N GLN A 214 8.06 -14.97 6.67
CA GLN A 214 8.85 -15.03 7.88
C GLN A 214 9.45 -16.43 8.08
N MET A 215 8.63 -17.48 7.95
CA MET A 215 9.12 -18.87 8.03
C MET A 215 10.19 -19.16 7.00
N GLN A 216 10.02 -18.68 5.77
CA GLN A 216 11.05 -18.82 4.72
C GLN A 216 12.34 -18.10 5.10
N HIS A 217 12.24 -16.92 5.68
CA HIS A 217 13.38 -16.14 6.12
C HIS A 217 14.13 -16.83 7.26
N ASP A 218 13.40 -17.32 8.26
CA ASP A 218 14.01 -17.84 9.49
C ASP A 218 14.57 -19.26 9.32
N PHE A 219 13.87 -20.09 8.54
CA PHE A 219 14.19 -21.51 8.44
C PHE A 219 14.72 -21.98 7.07
N CYS A 220 14.55 -21.18 6.00
CA CYS A 220 14.91 -21.60 4.65
C CYS A 220 15.87 -20.64 3.95
N ARG A 221 16.47 -19.70 4.65
CA ARG A 221 17.37 -18.68 4.09
C ARG A 221 18.62 -19.30 3.45
N ASN A 222 19.14 -20.38 4.05
CA ASN A 222 20.33 -21.09 3.57
C ASN A 222 19.93 -22.35 2.77
N PHE A 223 19.39 -22.14 1.61
CA PHE A 223 18.73 -23.11 0.73
C PHE A 223 19.54 -24.35 0.34
N HIS A 224 20.87 -24.31 0.49
CA HIS A 224 21.78 -25.34 -0.04
C HIS A 224 21.81 -26.64 0.77
N GLN A 225 21.27 -26.65 1.98
CA GLN A 225 21.40 -27.80 2.90
C GLN A 225 20.14 -28.68 3.06
N GLY A 226 19.02 -28.31 2.42
CA GLY A 226 17.74 -29.03 2.61
C GLY A 226 17.13 -28.83 4.01
N CYS A 227 15.96 -29.41 4.26
CA CYS A 227 15.27 -29.29 5.56
C CYS A 227 15.81 -30.27 6.62
N VAL A 228 16.78 -31.11 6.30
CA VAL A 228 17.24 -32.21 7.16
C VAL A 228 17.95 -31.73 8.42
N SER A 229 18.46 -30.49 8.43
CA SER A 229 19.17 -29.91 9.57
C SER A 229 18.41 -28.84 10.33
N TYR A 230 17.11 -28.61 10.03
CA TYR A 230 16.32 -27.58 10.68
C TYR A 230 15.29 -28.16 11.67
N GLU A 231 15.09 -27.46 12.77
CA GLU A 231 14.11 -27.82 13.81
C GLU A 231 12.64 -27.67 13.37
N LEU A 232 12.38 -26.96 12.27
CA LEU A 232 11.03 -26.68 11.78
C LEU A 232 10.17 -27.96 11.58
N PRO A 233 10.66 -29.06 10.98
CA PRO A 233 9.87 -30.28 10.88
C PRO A 233 9.50 -30.87 12.24
N GLY A 234 10.40 -30.78 13.23
CA GLY A 234 10.14 -31.24 14.61
C GLY A 234 9.11 -30.35 15.32
N ILE A 235 9.13 -29.04 15.12
CA ILE A 235 8.16 -28.09 15.71
C ILE A 235 6.78 -28.28 15.10
N LEU A 236 6.67 -28.57 13.81
CA LEU A 236 5.38 -28.76 13.12
C LEU A 236 4.79 -30.17 13.33
N ALA A 237 5.57 -31.14 13.75
CA ALA A 237 5.15 -32.52 13.98
C ALA A 237 4.69 -32.80 15.45
N GLY A 238 4.98 -31.90 16.39
CA GLY A 238 4.53 -31.96 17.79
C GLY A 238 3.20 -31.27 18.02
#